data_727933a6fb760935b52e8e6a2daf2e64
#
_entry.id   727933a6fb760935b52e8e6a2daf2e64
#
_cell.length_a   1.000
_cell.length_b   1.000
_cell.length_c   1.000
_cell.angle_alpha   90.00
_cell.angle_beta   90.00
_cell.angle_gamma   90.00
#
_symmetry.space_group_name_H-M   'P 1'
#
loop_
_entity.id
_entity.type
_entity.pdbx_description
1 polymer ?
#
loop_
_entity_poly.entity_id
_entity_poly.type
_entity_poly.pdbx_seq_one_letter_code
_entity_poly.pdbx_strand_id
1 'polypeptide(L)'
;MMDPIVHEYYELVKRYCSLVEGLIISRDLIEELMSILLQLYEKALHLPNLEVKDVAVKSFEGVLPLKMEIPDYYWQVFNLFNEEEEDKLCGGMISDDINHIYRDLIQGVAEYEIGEIGDAVFDWK
;
A
#
# COMPACT_ATOMS: atom_id res chain seq x y z
N MET A 1 11.06 17.93 -16.96
CA MET A 1 9.81 17.26 -17.35
C MET A 1 9.66 16.00 -16.52
N MET A 2 8.51 15.80 -15.91
CA MET A 2 8.25 14.63 -15.09
C MET A 2 8.05 13.39 -15.96
N ASP A 3 8.61 12.25 -15.52
CA ASP A 3 8.40 10.97 -16.17
C ASP A 3 6.92 10.59 -16.09
N PRO A 4 6.25 10.29 -17.21
CA PRO A 4 4.82 9.93 -17.20
C PRO A 4 4.48 8.77 -16.28
N ILE A 5 5.41 7.82 -16.06
CA ILE A 5 5.13 6.68 -15.18
C ILE A 5 4.96 7.10 -13.72
N VAL A 6 5.63 8.16 -13.29
CA VAL A 6 5.47 8.68 -11.93
C VAL A 6 4.04 9.20 -11.74
N HIS A 7 3.52 9.93 -12.72
CA HIS A 7 2.14 10.43 -12.64
C HIS A 7 1.13 9.30 -12.70
N GLU A 8 1.33 8.31 -13.56
CA GLU A 8 0.46 7.14 -13.63
C GLU A 8 0.46 6.36 -12.31
N TYR A 9 1.62 6.22 -11.68
CA TYR A 9 1.74 5.58 -10.38
C TYR A 9 0.96 6.37 -9.32
N TYR A 10 1.14 7.68 -9.31
CA TYR A 10 0.41 8.57 -8.39
C TYR A 10 -1.12 8.43 -8.52
N GLU A 11 -1.63 8.38 -9.75
CA GLU A 11 -3.07 8.23 -9.97
C GLU A 11 -3.59 6.89 -9.42
N LEU A 12 -2.83 5.81 -9.59
CA LEU A 12 -3.19 4.52 -9.02
C LEU A 12 -3.15 4.53 -7.50
N VAL A 13 -2.14 5.15 -6.90
CA VAL A 13 -2.02 5.29 -5.45
C VAL A 13 -3.23 6.06 -4.90
N LYS A 14 -3.59 7.17 -5.54
CA LYS A 14 -4.75 7.96 -5.12
C LYS A 14 -6.04 7.14 -5.20
N ARG A 15 -6.18 6.33 -6.24
CA ARG A 15 -7.35 5.47 -6.38
C ARG A 15 -7.44 4.45 -5.26
N TYR A 16 -6.32 3.79 -4.92
CA TYR A 16 -6.27 2.89 -3.77
C TYR A 16 -6.71 3.59 -2.49
N CYS A 17 -6.09 4.73 -2.22
CA CYS A 17 -6.38 5.50 -1.00
C CYS A 17 -7.85 5.93 -0.93
N SER A 18 -8.42 6.43 -2.04
CA SER A 18 -9.82 6.85 -2.09
C SER A 18 -10.78 5.70 -1.81
N LEU A 19 -10.50 4.52 -2.37
CA LEU A 19 -11.35 3.36 -2.17
C LEU A 19 -11.32 2.89 -0.71
N VAL A 20 -10.14 2.87 -0.10
CA VAL A 20 -9.98 2.47 1.29
C VAL A 20 -10.62 3.50 2.24
N GLU A 21 -10.55 4.78 1.90
CA GLU A 21 -11.15 5.86 2.69
C GLU A 21 -12.67 5.78 2.75
N GLY A 22 -13.30 4.98 1.89
CA GLY A 22 -14.73 4.68 1.99
C GLY A 22 -15.09 3.82 3.18
N LEU A 23 -14.12 3.19 3.82
CA LEU A 23 -14.20 2.43 5.07
C LEU A 23 -15.00 1.11 5.01
N ILE A 24 -15.65 0.79 3.91
CA ILE A 24 -16.41 -0.45 3.74
C ILE A 24 -15.67 -1.35 2.76
N ILE A 25 -15.24 -2.50 3.24
CA ILE A 25 -14.42 -3.43 2.44
C ILE A 25 -15.28 -4.65 2.08
N SER A 26 -15.86 -4.61 0.88
CA SER A 26 -16.62 -5.71 0.31
C SER A 26 -15.69 -6.63 -0.50
N ARG A 27 -16.23 -7.77 -0.92
CA ARG A 27 -15.48 -8.69 -1.80
C ARG A 27 -15.10 -8.01 -3.11
N ASP A 28 -16.02 -7.28 -3.73
CA ASP A 28 -15.77 -6.57 -4.99
C ASP A 28 -14.68 -5.52 -4.81
N LEU A 29 -14.69 -4.81 -3.69
CA LEU A 29 -13.66 -3.83 -3.40
C LEU A 29 -12.29 -4.48 -3.21
N ILE A 30 -12.23 -5.62 -2.53
CA ILE A 30 -10.97 -6.37 -2.37
C ILE A 30 -10.39 -6.75 -3.73
N GLU A 31 -11.23 -7.22 -4.64
CA GLU A 31 -10.77 -7.58 -5.98
C GLU A 31 -10.21 -6.36 -6.72
N GLU A 32 -10.85 -5.21 -6.58
CA GLU A 32 -10.39 -3.97 -7.18
C GLU A 32 -9.07 -3.51 -6.55
N LEU A 33 -8.94 -3.57 -5.21
CA LEU A 33 -7.70 -3.24 -4.52
C LEU A 33 -6.56 -4.15 -4.96
N MET A 34 -6.80 -5.44 -5.11
CA MET A 34 -5.80 -6.38 -5.58
C MET A 34 -5.34 -6.05 -7.00
N SER A 35 -6.27 -5.69 -7.87
CA SER A 35 -5.94 -5.28 -9.24
C SER A 35 -5.05 -4.04 -9.24
N ILE A 36 -5.37 -3.05 -8.41
CA ILE A 36 -4.56 -1.84 -8.28
C ILE A 36 -3.16 -2.18 -7.76
N LEU A 37 -3.07 -3.03 -6.74
CA LEU A 37 -1.78 -3.43 -6.17
C LEU A 37 -0.89 -4.15 -7.18
N LEU A 38 -1.47 -5.00 -8.02
CA LEU A 38 -0.73 -5.66 -9.09
C LEU A 38 -0.19 -4.65 -10.11
N GLN A 39 -0.99 -3.66 -10.46
CA GLN A 39 -0.56 -2.59 -11.37
C GLN A 39 0.55 -1.73 -10.73
N LEU A 40 0.42 -1.42 -9.44
CA LEU A 40 1.44 -0.69 -8.71
C LEU A 40 2.75 -1.46 -8.64
N TYR A 41 2.67 -2.77 -8.39
CA TYR A 41 3.85 -3.62 -8.35
C TYR A 41 4.59 -3.60 -9.69
N GLU A 42 3.87 -3.77 -10.78
CA GLU A 42 4.45 -3.76 -12.12
C GLU A 42 5.10 -2.41 -12.44
N LYS A 43 4.39 -1.30 -12.16
CA LYS A 43 4.91 0.03 -12.43
C LYS A 43 6.06 0.43 -11.52
N ALA A 44 6.10 -0.08 -10.28
CA ALA A 44 7.20 0.21 -9.36
C ALA A 44 8.54 -0.24 -9.91
N LEU A 45 8.57 -1.29 -10.72
CA LEU A 45 9.79 -1.77 -11.35
C LEU A 45 10.37 -0.76 -12.34
N HIS A 46 9.58 0.16 -12.82
CA HIS A 46 9.95 1.14 -13.83
C HIS A 46 10.03 2.57 -13.30
N LEU A 47 9.84 2.76 -11.99
CA LEU A 47 9.98 4.09 -11.39
C LEU A 47 11.43 4.55 -11.46
N PRO A 48 11.68 5.83 -11.82
CA PRO A 48 13.04 6.34 -11.92
C PRO A 48 13.70 6.53 -10.56
N ASN A 49 15.02 6.57 -10.55
CA ASN A 49 15.78 6.99 -9.36
C ASN A 49 15.89 8.51 -9.40
N LEU A 50 15.30 9.17 -8.44
CA LEU A 50 15.29 10.63 -8.34
C LEU A 50 16.00 11.08 -7.06
N GLU A 51 16.40 12.34 -7.05
CA GLU A 51 17.05 12.93 -5.88
C GLU A 51 16.06 12.99 -4.70
N VAL A 52 16.46 12.43 -3.56
CA VAL A 52 15.69 12.44 -2.34
C VAL A 52 16.18 13.61 -1.47
N LYS A 53 15.26 14.50 -1.13
CA LYS A 53 15.57 15.67 -0.29
C LYS A 53 15.29 15.43 1.18
N ASP A 54 14.59 14.35 1.50
CA ASP A 54 14.20 13.98 2.85
C ASP A 54 13.42 15.07 3.56
N VAL A 55 12.42 15.61 2.86
CA VAL A 55 11.56 16.66 3.38
C VAL A 55 10.63 16.09 4.46
N ALA A 56 10.56 16.76 5.60
CA ALA A 56 9.70 16.35 6.69
C ALA A 56 8.24 16.68 6.36
N VAL A 57 7.46 15.67 6.00
CA VAL A 57 6.02 15.79 5.78
C VAL A 57 5.32 14.99 6.88
N LYS A 58 4.25 15.56 7.42
CA LYS A 58 3.50 14.91 8.48
C LYS A 58 2.93 13.57 7.99
N SER A 59 3.35 12.48 8.62
CA SER A 59 2.87 11.13 8.31
C SER A 59 1.47 10.91 8.88
N PHE A 60 0.68 10.12 8.17
CA PHE A 60 -0.54 9.57 8.72
C PHE A 60 -0.19 8.41 9.66
N GLU A 61 -0.49 8.58 10.94
CA GLU A 61 -0.16 7.58 11.97
C GLU A 61 -1.38 6.81 12.48
N GLY A 62 -2.56 7.20 12.03
CA GLY A 62 -3.80 6.58 12.47
C GLY A 62 -4.08 5.24 11.81
N VAL A 63 -5.17 4.62 12.24
CA VAL A 63 -5.70 3.39 11.64
C VAL A 63 -7.12 3.69 11.18
N LEU A 64 -7.41 3.42 9.91
CA LEU A 64 -8.76 3.61 9.39
C LEU A 64 -9.70 2.54 9.98
N PRO A 65 -10.87 2.93 10.49
CA PRO A 65 -11.82 1.97 11.08
C PRO A 65 -12.59 1.24 9.98
N LEU A 66 -11.94 0.28 9.33
CA LEU A 66 -12.50 -0.44 8.20
C LEU A 66 -13.61 -1.38 8.65
N LYS A 67 -14.75 -1.32 7.95
CA LYS A 67 -15.84 -2.27 8.12
C LYS A 67 -15.66 -3.39 7.08
N MET A 68 -15.27 -4.56 7.56
CA MET A 68 -15.03 -5.71 6.69
C MET A 68 -16.33 -6.47 6.45
N GLU A 69 -16.72 -6.61 5.18
CA GLU A 69 -17.88 -7.40 4.75
C GLU A 69 -17.49 -8.81 4.32
N ILE A 70 -16.23 -9.16 4.53
CA ILE A 70 -15.68 -10.49 4.30
C ILE A 70 -14.93 -10.93 5.54
N PRO A 71 -14.62 -12.23 5.70
CA PRO A 71 -13.79 -12.67 6.82
C PRO A 71 -12.46 -11.93 6.84
N ASP A 72 -12.08 -11.40 8.01
CA ASP A 72 -10.95 -10.48 8.17
C ASP A 72 -9.70 -11.17 8.70
N TYR A 73 -9.55 -12.45 8.47
CA TYR A 73 -8.36 -13.15 8.89
C TYR A 73 -7.93 -14.15 7.83
N TYR A 74 -6.64 -14.45 7.82
CA TYR A 74 -6.07 -15.48 6.97
C TYR A 74 -4.99 -16.22 7.72
N TRP A 75 -4.65 -17.41 7.24
CA TRP A 75 -3.58 -18.20 7.80
C TRP A 75 -2.41 -18.24 6.83
N GLN A 76 -1.22 -18.09 7.37
CA GLN A 76 0.00 -18.17 6.61
C GLN A 76 0.87 -19.27 7.19
N VAL A 77 1.38 -20.15 6.32
CA VAL A 77 2.30 -21.19 6.75
C VAL A 77 3.69 -20.56 6.88
N PHE A 78 4.25 -20.66 8.09
CA PHE A 78 5.55 -20.12 8.41
C PHE A 78 6.56 -21.26 8.48
N ASN A 79 7.48 -21.35 7.54
CA ASN A 79 8.53 -22.37 7.48
C ASN A 79 8.03 -23.81 7.39
N LEU A 80 7.58 -24.21 6.20
CA LEU A 80 7.05 -25.55 5.90
C LEU A 80 7.99 -26.70 6.23
N PHE A 81 9.31 -26.45 6.24
CA PHE A 81 10.31 -27.51 6.33
C PHE A 81 10.92 -27.65 7.73
N ASN A 82 10.52 -26.82 8.68
CA ASN A 82 11.01 -26.91 10.05
C ASN A 82 9.97 -27.59 10.93
N GLU A 83 10.12 -28.92 11.13
CA GLU A 83 9.21 -29.71 11.93
C GLU A 83 9.31 -29.43 13.42
N GLU A 84 10.35 -28.72 13.86
CA GLU A 84 10.56 -28.40 15.27
C GLU A 84 9.81 -27.13 15.70
N GLU A 85 9.32 -26.33 14.75
CA GLU A 85 8.50 -25.16 15.07
C GLU A 85 7.10 -25.60 15.48
N GLU A 86 6.71 -25.25 16.70
CA GLU A 86 5.39 -25.58 17.24
C GLU A 86 4.28 -24.84 16.50
N ASP A 87 4.55 -23.61 16.01
CA ASP A 87 3.58 -22.76 15.31
C ASP A 87 3.95 -22.60 13.83
N LYS A 88 3.59 -23.61 13.03
CA LYS A 88 3.80 -23.54 11.58
C LYS A 88 2.80 -22.65 10.86
N LEU A 89 1.72 -22.26 11.53
CA LEU A 89 0.67 -21.42 11.00
C LEU A 89 0.68 -20.08 11.73
N CYS A 90 0.71 -19.00 10.98
CA CYS A 90 0.61 -17.64 11.50
C CYS A 90 -0.66 -17.00 10.97
N GLY A 91 -1.44 -16.42 11.86
CA GLY A 91 -2.66 -15.70 11.48
C GLY A 91 -2.36 -14.24 11.16
N GLY A 92 -3.10 -13.69 10.22
CA GLY A 92 -3.05 -12.28 9.89
C GLY A 92 -4.44 -11.72 9.66
N MET A 93 -4.56 -10.39 9.67
CA MET A 93 -5.81 -9.71 9.40
C MET A 93 -5.70 -8.88 8.12
N ILE A 94 -6.67 -9.04 7.24
CA ILE A 94 -6.72 -8.32 5.96
C ILE A 94 -6.83 -6.83 6.20
N SER A 95 -7.62 -6.41 7.20
CA SER A 95 -7.76 -4.98 7.56
C SER A 95 -6.44 -4.36 7.98
N ASP A 96 -5.59 -5.10 8.70
CA ASP A 96 -4.27 -4.62 9.08
C ASP A 96 -3.39 -4.41 7.85
N ASP A 97 -3.41 -5.35 6.92
CA ASP A 97 -2.63 -5.24 5.68
C ASP A 97 -3.08 -4.05 4.84
N ILE A 98 -4.40 -3.85 4.69
CA ILE A 98 -4.95 -2.72 3.96
C ILE A 98 -4.50 -1.39 4.60
N ASN A 99 -4.55 -1.31 5.92
CA ASN A 99 -4.12 -0.12 6.65
C ASN A 99 -2.62 0.14 6.53
N HIS A 100 -1.79 -0.90 6.58
CA HIS A 100 -0.35 -0.75 6.42
C HIS A 100 0.00 -0.23 5.03
N ILE A 101 -0.60 -0.80 4.00
CA ILE A 101 -0.39 -0.35 2.62
C ILE A 101 -0.88 1.09 2.45
N TYR A 102 -2.05 1.41 2.98
CA TYR A 102 -2.59 2.77 2.93
C TYR A 102 -1.64 3.78 3.55
N ARG A 103 -1.12 3.46 4.73
CA ARG A 103 -0.20 4.35 5.45
C ARG A 103 1.07 4.64 4.64
N ASP A 104 1.63 3.60 4.03
CA ASP A 104 2.84 3.73 3.24
C ASP A 104 2.58 4.54 1.97
N LEU A 105 1.46 4.30 1.31
CA LEU A 105 1.14 4.98 0.05
C LEU A 105 0.75 6.45 0.27
N ILE A 106 -0.03 6.74 1.32
CA ILE A 106 -0.52 8.10 1.55
C ILE A 106 0.62 9.09 1.89
N GLN A 107 1.69 8.60 2.49
CA GLN A 107 2.87 9.42 2.74
C GLN A 107 3.45 9.95 1.44
N GLY A 108 3.60 9.09 0.44
CA GLY A 108 4.10 9.51 -0.87
C GLY A 108 3.15 10.45 -1.60
N VAL A 109 1.83 10.30 -1.40
CA VAL A 109 0.85 11.22 -1.98
C VAL A 109 1.07 12.63 -1.44
N ALA A 110 1.25 12.77 -0.13
CA ALA A 110 1.50 14.08 0.49
C ALA A 110 2.77 14.72 -0.07
N GLU A 111 3.83 13.96 -0.22
CA GLU A 111 5.09 14.45 -0.78
C GLU A 111 4.95 14.85 -2.24
N TYR A 112 4.27 14.04 -3.03
CA TYR A 112 4.03 14.35 -4.44
C TYR A 112 3.24 15.65 -4.61
N GLU A 113 2.20 15.85 -3.79
CA GLU A 113 1.31 17.02 -3.91
C GLU A 113 1.99 18.33 -3.53
N ILE A 114 3.04 18.29 -2.71
CA ILE A 114 3.83 19.51 -2.41
C ILE A 114 5.00 19.68 -3.38
N GLY A 115 5.11 18.84 -4.41
CA GLY A 115 6.15 18.95 -5.43
C GLY A 115 7.44 18.20 -5.13
N GLU A 116 7.51 17.44 -4.04
CA GLU A 116 8.69 16.67 -3.66
C GLU A 116 8.63 15.28 -4.29
N ILE A 117 8.81 15.24 -5.60
CA ILE A 117 8.59 14.03 -6.41
C ILE A 117 9.62 12.95 -6.07
N GLY A 118 10.87 13.32 -5.83
CA GLY A 118 11.92 12.35 -5.51
C GLY A 118 11.65 11.62 -4.21
N ASP A 119 11.16 12.33 -3.19
CA ASP A 119 10.80 11.76 -1.90
C ASP A 119 9.61 10.81 -2.03
N ALA A 120 8.60 11.22 -2.82
CA ALA A 120 7.43 10.38 -3.08
C ALA A 120 7.83 9.06 -3.75
N VAL A 121 8.64 9.12 -4.80
CA VAL A 121 9.11 7.93 -5.51
C VAL A 121 9.93 7.02 -4.59
N PHE A 122 10.76 7.60 -3.74
CA PHE A 122 11.54 6.83 -2.77
C PHE A 122 10.64 6.05 -1.82
N ASP A 123 9.60 6.70 -1.28
CA ASP A 123 8.69 6.06 -0.34
C ASP A 123 7.82 4.99 -1.01
N TRP A 124 7.49 5.18 -2.30
CA TRP A 124 6.68 4.21 -3.03
C TRP A 124 7.46 2.98 -3.49
N LYS A 125 8.76 3.10 -3.60
CA LYS A 125 9.61 1.96 -3.97
C LYS A 125 9.82 1.06 -2.77
#